data_e184b58ef7acf3cbc4fe6fac457fc432
#
_entry.id   e184b58ef7acf3cbc4fe6fac457fc432
#
_cell.length_a   1.000
_cell.length_b   1.000
_cell.length_c   1.000
_cell.angle_alpha   90.00
_cell.angle_beta   90.00
_cell.angle_gamma   90.00
#
_symmetry.space_group_name_H-M   'P 1'
#
loop_
_entity.id
_entity.type
_entity.pdbx_description
1 polymer ?
#
loop_
_entity_poly.entity_id
_entity_poly.type
_entity_poly.pdbx_seq_one_letter_code
_entity_poly.pdbx_strand_id
1 'polypeptide(L)'
;MSKRPAAVVGIGQTHHRAKREDVSMAGLCREAIDRALEDAGMTLDEIDAIVVGKAPDLFEGVMMPELFLAEALGAAGKPLLRVHTAGSVGGSTAIVASSLVQAGVHRKVLTVAYEKQSESNAMWALSVPVPFNMPVHAGAGGYFAPHVRSYIRRSGAPTHIGAIVAAKDRTNALKNPYAHLHNEGTTVESVLASQMLWDPIRYDETCPSSDGACALVIVSEDVAAASPNPAWIHGTVMRSEATTAAERDQVNPQASRDAAAALWQQAGITSPIDEIRSEEHT
;
A
#
# COMPACT_ATOMS: atom_id res chain seq x y z
N MET A 1 12.45 -21.51 -15.92
CA MET A 1 11.35 -22.22 -15.23
C MET A 1 10.08 -21.40 -15.45
N SER A 2 9.00 -22.01 -15.93
CA SER A 2 7.71 -21.31 -16.01
C SER A 2 7.23 -21.04 -14.58
N LYS A 3 6.77 -19.80 -14.28
CA LYS A 3 6.17 -19.47 -13.00
C LYS A 3 4.88 -20.29 -12.83
N ARG A 4 4.66 -20.85 -11.64
CA ARG A 4 3.39 -21.49 -11.30
C ARG A 4 2.33 -20.41 -11.09
N PRO A 5 1.07 -20.64 -11.46
CA PRO A 5 0.00 -19.70 -11.11
C PRO A 5 -0.15 -19.53 -9.60
N ALA A 6 -0.50 -18.33 -9.19
CA ALA A 6 -0.87 -18.02 -7.81
C ALA A 6 -2.12 -17.15 -7.79
N ALA A 7 -2.91 -17.25 -6.74
CA ALA A 7 -4.12 -16.46 -6.58
C ALA A 7 -4.27 -15.94 -5.15
N VAL A 8 -4.93 -14.81 -5.00
CA VAL A 8 -5.48 -14.32 -3.74
C VAL A 8 -6.84 -15.00 -3.54
N VAL A 9 -7.04 -15.64 -2.41
CA VAL A 9 -8.29 -16.35 -2.07
C VAL A 9 -8.95 -15.81 -0.80
N GLY A 10 -8.30 -14.92 -0.08
CA GLY A 10 -8.85 -14.26 1.09
C GLY A 10 -8.24 -12.90 1.31
N ILE A 11 -9.06 -11.95 1.71
CA ILE A 11 -8.69 -10.58 2.02
C ILE A 11 -9.24 -10.16 3.38
N GLY A 12 -8.47 -9.38 4.12
CA GLY A 12 -8.89 -8.83 5.40
C GLY A 12 -8.34 -7.42 5.58
N GLN A 13 -9.20 -6.49 5.95
CA GLN A 13 -8.85 -5.11 6.18
C GLN A 13 -9.48 -4.62 7.49
N THR A 14 -8.73 -3.87 8.29
CA THR A 14 -9.29 -3.19 9.47
C THR A 14 -9.93 -1.87 9.07
N HIS A 15 -10.81 -1.33 9.92
CA HIS A 15 -11.21 0.07 9.77
C HIS A 15 -10.00 0.98 10.02
N HIS A 16 -9.65 1.78 9.03
CA HIS A 16 -8.60 2.79 9.16
C HIS A 16 -9.12 4.00 9.92
N ARG A 17 -8.39 4.43 10.94
CA ARG A 17 -8.72 5.58 11.79
C ARG A 17 -7.46 6.35 12.17
N ALA A 18 -7.63 7.61 12.54
CA ALA A 18 -6.52 8.43 13.03
C ALA A 18 -5.79 7.77 14.22
N LYS A 19 -6.55 7.09 15.08
CA LYS A 19 -6.03 6.34 16.23
C LYS A 19 -6.89 5.10 16.49
N ARG A 20 -6.23 3.96 16.67
CA ARG A 20 -6.82 2.70 17.10
C ARG A 20 -6.35 2.40 18.54
N GLU A 21 -6.83 3.22 19.49
CA GLU A 21 -6.53 3.06 20.92
C GLU A 21 -7.20 1.81 21.54
N ASP A 22 -8.19 1.27 20.84
CA ASP A 22 -8.96 0.07 21.21
C ASP A 22 -8.18 -1.24 21.07
N VAL A 23 -7.08 -1.25 20.28
CA VAL A 23 -6.28 -2.45 20.02
C VAL A 23 -4.78 -2.15 20.11
N SER A 24 -4.00 -3.16 20.54
CA SER A 24 -2.55 -3.14 20.39
C SER A 24 -2.13 -3.31 18.93
N MET A 25 -0.85 -3.09 18.61
CA MET A 25 -0.26 -3.41 17.32
C MET A 25 -0.52 -4.89 16.93
N ALA A 26 -0.35 -5.80 17.88
CA ALA A 26 -0.62 -7.22 17.69
C ALA A 26 -2.10 -7.50 17.41
N GLY A 27 -3.00 -6.85 18.16
CA GLY A 27 -4.45 -6.96 17.94
C GLY A 27 -4.89 -6.41 16.59
N LEU A 28 -4.28 -5.31 16.13
CA LEU A 28 -4.56 -4.71 14.83
C LEU A 28 -4.21 -5.68 13.67
N CYS A 29 -3.02 -6.29 13.74
CA CYS A 29 -2.61 -7.32 12.77
C CYS A 29 -3.56 -8.52 12.81
N ARG A 30 -3.90 -8.99 14.01
CA ARG A 30 -4.77 -10.15 14.19
C ARG A 30 -6.17 -9.92 13.63
N GLU A 31 -6.74 -8.73 13.80
CA GLU A 31 -8.04 -8.35 13.23
C GLU A 31 -8.06 -8.51 11.70
N ALA A 32 -7.01 -8.04 11.01
CA ALA A 32 -6.90 -8.20 9.57
C ALA A 32 -6.70 -9.67 9.15
N ILE A 33 -5.87 -10.40 9.88
CA ILE A 33 -5.59 -11.83 9.63
C ILE A 33 -6.85 -12.66 9.77
N ASP A 34 -7.60 -12.49 10.85
CA ASP A 34 -8.81 -13.27 11.11
C ASP A 34 -9.86 -13.07 10.00
N ARG A 35 -10.02 -11.81 9.54
CA ARG A 35 -10.90 -11.51 8.39
C ARG A 35 -10.42 -12.16 7.09
N ALA A 36 -9.11 -12.14 6.82
CA ALA A 36 -8.57 -12.75 5.60
C ALA A 36 -8.71 -14.28 5.62
N LEU A 37 -8.54 -14.91 6.78
CA LEU A 37 -8.71 -16.33 6.95
C LEU A 37 -10.19 -16.73 6.86
N GLU A 38 -11.09 -15.95 7.44
CA GLU A 38 -12.54 -16.15 7.32
C GLU A 38 -12.98 -16.07 5.86
N ASP A 39 -12.54 -15.05 5.12
CA ASP A 39 -12.84 -14.88 3.70
C ASP A 39 -12.29 -16.03 2.84
N ALA A 40 -11.10 -16.55 3.19
CA ALA A 40 -10.50 -17.70 2.54
C ALA A 40 -11.13 -19.05 2.93
N GLY A 41 -11.92 -19.11 4.00
CA GLY A 41 -12.39 -20.35 4.59
C GLY A 41 -11.26 -21.23 5.14
N MET A 42 -10.19 -20.60 5.67
CA MET A 42 -8.97 -21.27 6.15
C MET A 42 -8.68 -20.94 7.61
N THR A 43 -7.83 -21.76 8.22
CA THR A 43 -7.30 -21.54 9.57
C THR A 43 -5.81 -21.19 9.52
N LEU A 44 -5.28 -20.60 10.60
CA LEU A 44 -3.85 -20.31 10.71
C LEU A 44 -2.98 -21.58 10.60
N ASP A 45 -3.44 -22.71 11.07
CA ASP A 45 -2.67 -23.97 11.03
C ASP A 45 -2.43 -24.44 9.60
N GLU A 46 -3.30 -24.07 8.66
CA GLU A 46 -3.17 -24.41 7.26
C GLU A 46 -2.17 -23.53 6.48
N ILE A 47 -1.73 -22.43 7.06
CA ILE A 47 -0.77 -21.48 6.44
C ILE A 47 0.64 -22.03 6.58
N ASP A 48 1.39 -22.05 5.48
CA ASP A 48 2.76 -22.56 5.42
C ASP A 48 3.81 -21.52 5.85
N ALA A 49 3.59 -20.24 5.51
CA ALA A 49 4.53 -19.16 5.77
C ALA A 49 3.82 -17.81 5.91
N ILE A 50 4.47 -16.88 6.59
CA ILE A 50 3.94 -15.53 6.83
C ILE A 50 4.92 -14.48 6.32
N VAL A 51 4.39 -13.48 5.61
CA VAL A 51 5.16 -12.31 5.17
C VAL A 51 4.54 -11.07 5.80
N VAL A 52 5.29 -10.41 6.66
CA VAL A 52 4.87 -9.17 7.31
C VAL A 52 5.47 -7.96 6.61
N GLY A 53 4.64 -6.98 6.31
CA GLY A 53 5.02 -5.69 5.73
C GLY A 53 4.93 -4.57 6.75
N LYS A 54 6.02 -3.81 6.90
CA LYS A 54 6.10 -2.70 7.83
C LYS A 54 7.02 -1.62 7.26
N ALA A 55 6.52 -0.40 7.21
CA ALA A 55 7.32 0.78 6.89
C ALA A 55 8.31 1.13 8.03
N PRO A 56 8.90 2.33 8.10
CA PRO A 56 9.92 2.62 9.09
C PRO A 56 9.51 2.28 10.52
N ASP A 57 10.39 1.65 11.28
CA ASP A 57 10.18 1.30 12.69
C ASP A 57 9.89 2.52 13.57
N LEU A 58 10.26 3.71 13.07
CA LEU A 58 9.99 5.00 13.71
C LEU A 58 8.50 5.37 13.80
N PHE A 59 7.62 4.70 13.07
CA PHE A 59 6.17 4.97 13.18
C PHE A 59 5.60 4.54 14.52
N GLU A 60 6.14 3.49 15.14
CA GLU A 60 5.74 3.05 16.47
C GLU A 60 6.89 3.03 17.47
N GLY A 61 8.13 3.20 17.00
CA GLY A 61 9.32 3.10 17.83
C GLY A 61 9.68 1.68 18.27
N VAL A 62 9.09 0.67 17.65
CA VAL A 62 9.39 -0.75 17.93
C VAL A 62 10.38 -1.26 16.90
N MET A 63 11.59 -1.53 17.36
CA MET A 63 12.61 -2.16 16.53
C MET A 63 12.35 -3.66 16.40
N MET A 64 12.57 -4.21 15.20
CA MET A 64 12.32 -5.63 14.90
C MET A 64 10.88 -6.08 15.27
N PRO A 65 9.84 -5.40 14.76
CA PRO A 65 8.47 -5.68 15.13
C PRO A 65 8.02 -7.09 14.77
N GLU A 66 8.62 -7.74 13.79
CA GLU A 66 8.36 -9.12 13.42
C GLU A 66 8.61 -10.11 14.56
N LEU A 67 9.62 -9.86 15.39
CA LEU A 67 9.89 -10.70 16.57
C LEU A 67 8.82 -10.51 17.64
N PHE A 68 8.42 -9.26 17.87
CA PHE A 68 7.38 -8.91 18.83
C PHE A 68 6.02 -9.47 18.42
N LEU A 69 5.74 -9.55 17.12
CA LEU A 69 4.45 -9.95 16.58
C LEU A 69 4.33 -11.45 16.28
N ALA A 70 5.41 -12.21 16.33
CA ALA A 70 5.46 -13.58 15.83
C ALA A 70 4.31 -14.47 16.32
N GLU A 71 3.97 -14.42 17.61
CA GLU A 71 2.85 -15.18 18.17
C GLU A 71 1.47 -14.69 17.65
N ALA A 72 1.27 -13.37 17.62
CA ALA A 72 0.01 -12.79 17.14
C ALA A 72 -0.22 -13.06 15.66
N LEU A 73 0.85 -13.16 14.87
CA LEU A 73 0.81 -13.53 13.46
C LEU A 73 0.58 -15.03 13.26
N GLY A 74 0.70 -15.86 14.30
CA GLY A 74 0.64 -17.32 14.18
C GLY A 74 1.88 -17.92 13.53
N ALA A 75 3.03 -17.27 13.68
CA ALA A 75 4.29 -17.67 13.04
C ALA A 75 5.07 -18.75 13.80
N ALA A 76 4.63 -19.18 14.98
CA ALA A 76 5.28 -20.23 15.73
C ALA A 76 5.39 -21.52 14.88
N GLY A 77 6.63 -21.98 14.68
CA GLY A 77 6.92 -23.16 13.85
C GLY A 77 6.85 -22.94 12.33
N LYS A 78 6.67 -21.68 11.87
CA LYS A 78 6.55 -21.33 10.45
C LYS A 78 7.60 -20.29 10.06
N PRO A 79 8.01 -20.26 8.77
CA PRO A 79 8.80 -19.15 8.26
C PRO A 79 8.09 -17.82 8.42
N LEU A 80 8.79 -16.83 8.96
CA LEU A 80 8.35 -15.45 9.07
C LEU A 80 9.36 -14.54 8.37
N LEU A 81 8.91 -13.83 7.34
CA LEU A 81 9.73 -12.88 6.60
C LEU A 81 9.18 -11.47 6.77
N ARG A 82 10.07 -10.51 7.00
CA ARG A 82 9.70 -9.09 6.98
C ARG A 82 10.11 -8.44 5.67
N VAL A 83 9.20 -7.66 5.09
CA VAL A 83 9.44 -6.80 3.93
C VAL A 83 9.43 -5.33 4.37
N HIS A 84 10.41 -4.58 3.90
CA HIS A 84 10.52 -3.14 4.14
C HIS A 84 10.96 -2.43 2.87
N THR A 85 10.07 -1.68 2.26
CA THR A 85 10.31 -0.88 1.05
C THR A 85 9.68 0.52 1.15
N ALA A 86 9.75 1.12 2.33
CA ALA A 86 9.13 2.39 2.65
C ALA A 86 7.64 2.45 2.22
N GLY A 87 7.21 3.50 1.52
CA GLY A 87 5.81 3.69 1.15
C GLY A 87 5.21 2.61 0.22
N SER A 88 6.03 1.79 -0.44
CA SER A 88 5.56 0.68 -1.29
C SER A 88 5.43 -0.66 -0.56
N VAL A 89 5.58 -0.67 0.76
CA VAL A 89 5.69 -1.89 1.56
C VAL A 89 4.51 -2.85 1.40
N GLY A 90 3.28 -2.36 1.33
CA GLY A 90 2.10 -3.21 1.16
C GLY A 90 2.15 -4.03 -0.13
N GLY A 91 2.37 -3.35 -1.27
CA GLY A 91 2.55 -4.01 -2.57
C GLY A 91 3.74 -4.95 -2.60
N SER A 92 4.87 -4.55 -2.04
CA SER A 92 6.08 -5.39 -1.97
C SER A 92 5.87 -6.65 -1.16
N THR A 93 5.09 -6.58 -0.08
CA THR A 93 4.74 -7.73 0.75
C THR A 93 3.94 -8.76 -0.06
N ALA A 94 2.94 -8.32 -0.82
CA ALA A 94 2.16 -9.16 -1.71
C ALA A 94 3.03 -9.77 -2.84
N ILE A 95 3.97 -9.00 -3.42
CA ILE A 95 4.90 -9.48 -4.45
C ILE A 95 5.82 -10.57 -3.90
N VAL A 96 6.37 -10.40 -2.70
CA VAL A 96 7.22 -11.42 -2.06
C VAL A 96 6.45 -12.69 -1.80
N ALA A 97 5.26 -12.59 -1.21
CA ALA A 97 4.39 -13.75 -0.95
C ALA A 97 4.00 -14.49 -2.24
N SER A 98 3.60 -13.73 -3.29
CA SER A 98 3.31 -14.32 -4.61
C SER A 98 4.51 -15.05 -5.20
N SER A 99 5.71 -14.47 -5.04
CA SER A 99 6.95 -15.07 -5.55
C SER A 99 7.28 -16.38 -4.85
N LEU A 100 7.06 -16.48 -3.54
CA LEU A 100 7.23 -17.73 -2.78
C LEU A 100 6.28 -18.83 -3.27
N VAL A 101 5.03 -18.48 -3.54
CA VAL A 101 4.02 -19.42 -4.09
C VAL A 101 4.37 -19.80 -5.52
N GLN A 102 4.66 -18.84 -6.38
CA GLN A 102 5.01 -19.09 -7.80
C GLN A 102 6.30 -19.90 -7.98
N ALA A 103 7.25 -19.75 -7.06
CA ALA A 103 8.46 -20.57 -7.02
C ALA A 103 8.22 -21.98 -6.47
N GLY A 104 7.04 -22.25 -5.88
CA GLY A 104 6.69 -23.53 -5.28
C GLY A 104 7.40 -23.81 -3.95
N VAL A 105 7.89 -22.76 -3.26
CA VAL A 105 8.50 -22.87 -1.93
C VAL A 105 7.42 -23.16 -0.88
N HIS A 106 6.29 -22.48 -1.01
CA HIS A 106 5.13 -22.62 -0.14
C HIS A 106 3.85 -22.67 -1.00
N ARG A 107 2.81 -23.32 -0.49
CA ARG A 107 1.52 -23.43 -1.18
C ARG A 107 0.49 -22.42 -0.67
N LYS A 108 0.58 -22.03 0.59
CA LYS A 108 -0.33 -21.11 1.28
C LYS A 108 0.48 -20.09 2.07
N VAL A 109 0.49 -18.85 1.63
CA VAL A 109 1.22 -17.76 2.27
C VAL A 109 0.25 -16.69 2.74
N LEU A 110 0.32 -16.36 4.03
CA LEU A 110 -0.42 -15.25 4.62
C LEU A 110 0.47 -14.01 4.59
N THR A 111 -0.09 -12.89 4.11
CA THR A 111 0.54 -11.58 4.28
C THR A 111 -0.20 -10.76 5.33
N VAL A 112 0.51 -9.90 6.02
CA VAL A 112 -0.08 -8.79 6.77
C VAL A 112 0.81 -7.57 6.65
N ALA A 113 0.23 -6.47 6.19
CA ALA A 113 0.90 -5.16 6.18
C ALA A 113 0.12 -4.22 7.11
N TYR A 114 0.81 -3.51 7.96
CA TYR A 114 0.19 -2.68 8.98
C TYR A 114 1.02 -1.45 9.31
N GLU A 115 0.34 -0.42 9.81
CA GLU A 115 0.96 0.75 10.44
C GLU A 115 0.09 1.22 11.60
N LYS A 116 0.73 1.64 12.68
CA LYS A 116 0.08 2.28 13.81
C LYS A 116 0.72 3.65 14.05
N GLN A 117 0.55 4.53 13.06
CA GLN A 117 1.23 5.83 12.97
C GLN A 117 0.91 6.77 14.11
N SER A 118 -0.22 6.54 14.81
CA SER A 118 -0.63 7.35 15.96
C SER A 118 0.29 7.22 17.17
N GLU A 119 1.12 6.18 17.23
CA GLU A 119 2.01 5.93 18.37
C GLU A 119 3.34 6.70 18.28
N SER A 120 3.61 7.38 17.16
CA SER A 120 4.78 8.21 16.98
C SER A 120 4.49 9.41 16.08
N ASN A 121 5.53 10.08 15.61
CA ASN A 121 5.42 11.22 14.71
C ASN A 121 5.70 10.81 13.26
N ALA A 122 4.64 10.49 12.51
CA ALA A 122 4.73 10.07 11.11
C ALA A 122 5.41 11.14 10.22
N MET A 123 5.18 12.43 10.47
CA MET A 123 5.82 13.51 9.70
C MET A 123 7.33 13.50 9.89
N TRP A 124 7.80 13.29 11.11
CA TRP A 124 9.23 13.20 11.39
C TRP A 124 9.83 11.94 10.77
N ALA A 125 9.16 10.80 10.88
CA ALA A 125 9.61 9.53 10.30
C ALA A 125 9.73 9.57 8.76
N LEU A 126 8.92 10.41 8.10
CA LEU A 126 8.96 10.61 6.64
C LEU A 126 9.91 11.74 6.19
N SER A 127 10.45 12.52 7.13
CA SER A 127 11.40 13.60 6.84
C SER A 127 12.81 13.03 6.76
N VAL A 128 13.17 12.42 5.64
CA VAL A 128 14.48 11.78 5.46
C VAL A 128 15.53 12.81 5.09
N PRO A 129 16.58 13.02 5.90
CA PRO A 129 17.73 13.81 5.48
C PRO A 129 18.49 13.07 4.37
N VAL A 130 18.54 13.66 3.19
CA VAL A 130 19.39 13.16 2.11
C VAL A 130 20.81 13.71 2.36
N PRO A 131 21.85 12.88 2.36
CA PRO A 131 23.23 13.37 2.51
C PRO A 131 23.52 14.49 1.49
N PHE A 132 24.16 15.55 1.94
CA PHE A 132 24.54 16.73 1.15
C PHE A 132 23.40 17.67 0.73
N ASN A 133 22.14 17.37 1.04
CA ASN A 133 21.01 18.28 0.86
C ASN A 133 20.57 18.84 2.21
N MET A 134 20.07 20.08 2.20
CA MET A 134 19.47 20.65 3.40
C MET A 134 18.28 19.78 3.83
N PRO A 135 18.14 19.41 5.11
CA PRO A 135 17.02 18.63 5.59
C PRO A 135 15.71 19.33 5.25
N VAL A 136 14.85 18.68 4.48
CA VAL A 136 13.49 19.15 4.23
C VAL A 136 12.58 18.56 5.30
N HIS A 137 12.35 19.30 6.37
CA HIS A 137 11.49 18.89 7.49
C HIS A 137 10.00 19.13 7.21
N ALA A 138 9.60 19.11 5.96
CA ALA A 138 8.23 19.39 5.54
C ALA A 138 7.37 18.11 5.36
N GLY A 139 7.92 16.94 5.67
CA GLY A 139 7.27 15.67 5.46
C GLY A 139 6.92 15.39 3.99
N ALA A 140 6.01 14.45 3.76
CA ALA A 140 5.62 14.05 2.42
C ALA A 140 4.99 15.20 1.62
N GLY A 141 4.13 16.01 2.23
CA GLY A 141 3.46 17.10 1.53
C GLY A 141 4.41 18.15 0.96
N GLY A 142 5.39 18.57 1.75
CA GLY A 142 6.42 19.51 1.29
C GLY A 142 7.33 18.93 0.20
N TYR A 143 7.59 17.63 0.25
CA TYR A 143 8.31 16.91 -0.79
C TYR A 143 7.53 16.88 -2.11
N PHE A 144 6.22 16.62 -2.08
CA PHE A 144 5.41 16.49 -3.29
C PHE A 144 4.97 17.83 -3.91
N ALA A 145 4.90 18.93 -3.17
CA ALA A 145 4.42 20.21 -3.68
C ALA A 145 5.17 20.69 -4.94
N PRO A 146 6.51 20.65 -5.02
CA PRO A 146 7.23 21.00 -6.25
C PRO A 146 6.88 20.08 -7.44
N HIS A 147 6.59 18.81 -7.17
CA HIS A 147 6.22 17.84 -8.22
C HIS A 147 4.83 18.13 -8.78
N VAL A 148 3.85 18.45 -7.93
CA VAL A 148 2.50 18.88 -8.35
C VAL A 148 2.60 20.15 -9.21
N ARG A 149 3.40 21.11 -8.79
CA ARG A 149 3.63 22.34 -9.56
C ARG A 149 4.27 22.06 -10.92
N SER A 150 5.25 21.18 -10.98
CA SER A 150 5.87 20.74 -12.22
C SER A 150 4.90 19.99 -13.13
N TYR A 151 4.05 19.13 -12.56
CA TYR A 151 3.00 18.44 -13.29
C TYR A 151 2.01 19.41 -13.95
N ILE A 152 1.45 20.37 -13.19
CA ILE A 152 0.55 21.40 -13.70
C ILE A 152 1.18 22.15 -14.87
N ARG A 153 2.43 22.62 -14.70
CA ARG A 153 3.15 23.36 -15.73
C ARG A 153 3.41 22.56 -17.01
N ARG A 154 3.72 21.26 -16.88
CA ARG A 154 4.10 20.41 -18.03
C ARG A 154 2.91 19.83 -18.75
N SER A 155 1.84 19.47 -18.04
CA SER A 155 0.63 18.86 -18.60
C SER A 155 -0.38 19.87 -19.11
N GLY A 156 -0.32 21.13 -18.65
CA GLY A 156 -1.37 22.11 -18.88
C GLY A 156 -2.64 21.86 -18.07
N ALA A 157 -2.59 20.98 -17.08
CA ALA A 157 -3.72 20.73 -16.17
C ALA A 157 -4.10 22.01 -15.42
N PRO A 158 -5.38 22.17 -15.04
CA PRO A 158 -5.83 23.33 -14.28
C PRO A 158 -5.08 23.39 -12.93
N THR A 159 -4.84 24.60 -12.43
CA THR A 159 -4.10 24.82 -11.19
C THR A 159 -4.74 24.16 -9.96
N HIS A 160 -6.04 23.85 -10.04
CA HIS A 160 -6.84 23.20 -9.01
C HIS A 160 -7.05 21.70 -9.26
N ILE A 161 -6.21 21.09 -10.09
CA ILE A 161 -6.33 19.64 -10.40
C ILE A 161 -6.30 18.75 -9.14
N GLY A 162 -5.51 19.12 -8.14
CA GLY A 162 -5.47 18.40 -6.86
C GLY A 162 -6.82 18.40 -6.14
N ALA A 163 -7.53 19.52 -6.16
CA ALA A 163 -8.86 19.60 -5.57
C ALA A 163 -9.89 18.73 -6.31
N ILE A 164 -9.79 18.63 -7.65
CA ILE A 164 -10.65 17.75 -8.46
C ILE A 164 -10.41 16.28 -8.07
N VAL A 165 -9.15 15.88 -7.97
CA VAL A 165 -8.77 14.51 -7.56
C VAL A 165 -9.24 14.22 -6.14
N ALA A 166 -8.98 15.14 -5.19
CA ALA A 166 -9.38 14.97 -3.80
C ALA A 166 -10.91 14.82 -3.66
N ALA A 167 -11.71 15.65 -4.34
CA ALA A 167 -13.16 15.56 -4.31
C ALA A 167 -13.66 14.22 -4.87
N LYS A 168 -13.09 13.74 -5.98
CA LYS A 168 -13.39 12.43 -6.55
C LYS A 168 -13.07 11.30 -5.55
N ASP A 169 -11.86 11.32 -4.97
CA ASP A 169 -11.40 10.26 -4.08
C ASP A 169 -12.20 10.22 -2.78
N ARG A 170 -12.58 11.38 -2.21
CA ARG A 170 -13.47 11.46 -1.05
C ARG A 170 -14.87 10.89 -1.35
N THR A 171 -15.41 11.18 -2.53
CA THR A 171 -16.70 10.63 -2.98
C THR A 171 -16.62 9.11 -3.13
N ASN A 172 -15.53 8.58 -3.69
CA ASN A 172 -15.34 7.14 -3.82
C ASN A 172 -15.10 6.46 -2.46
N ALA A 173 -14.41 7.12 -1.53
CA ALA A 173 -14.19 6.60 -0.18
C ALA A 173 -15.49 6.28 0.57
N LEU A 174 -16.60 6.95 0.27
CA LEU A 174 -17.91 6.65 0.86
C LEU A 174 -18.42 5.25 0.52
N LYS A 175 -17.92 4.65 -0.56
CA LYS A 175 -18.27 3.28 -0.99
C LYS A 175 -17.45 2.21 -0.24
N ASN A 176 -16.34 2.58 0.41
CA ASN A 176 -15.50 1.66 1.16
C ASN A 176 -15.79 1.78 2.66
N PRO A 177 -16.41 0.77 3.30
CA PRO A 177 -16.74 0.82 4.73
C PRO A 177 -15.52 0.92 5.64
N TYR A 178 -14.33 0.58 5.14
CA TYR A 178 -13.08 0.58 5.90
C TYR A 178 -12.27 1.88 5.73
N ALA A 179 -12.66 2.78 4.83
CA ALA A 179 -11.94 4.02 4.60
C ALA A 179 -11.92 4.92 5.85
N HIS A 180 -10.79 5.62 6.06
CA HIS A 180 -10.65 6.54 7.20
C HIS A 180 -11.56 7.75 7.08
N LEU A 181 -11.63 8.35 5.88
CA LEU A 181 -12.36 9.58 5.65
C LEU A 181 -13.70 9.31 4.93
N HIS A 182 -14.76 9.35 5.70
CA HIS A 182 -16.16 9.26 5.25
C HIS A 182 -16.83 10.61 5.34
N ASN A 183 -16.34 11.60 4.57
CA ASN A 183 -16.87 12.95 4.59
C ASN A 183 -17.86 13.15 3.43
N GLU A 184 -19.14 13.11 3.74
CA GLU A 184 -20.19 13.47 2.78
C GLU A 184 -20.09 14.97 2.40
N GLY A 185 -20.41 15.28 1.16
CA GLY A 185 -20.47 16.66 0.67
C GLY A 185 -19.13 17.31 0.37
N THR A 186 -18.05 16.55 0.25
CA THR A 186 -16.77 17.11 -0.23
C THR A 186 -16.87 17.49 -1.70
N THR A 187 -16.65 18.76 -2.01
CA THR A 187 -16.66 19.32 -3.36
C THR A 187 -15.32 19.96 -3.70
N VAL A 188 -15.09 20.26 -4.97
CA VAL A 188 -13.88 21.00 -5.40
C VAL A 188 -13.78 22.33 -4.66
N GLU A 189 -14.91 23.04 -4.49
CA GLU A 189 -14.97 24.34 -3.81
C GLU A 189 -14.61 24.20 -2.32
N SER A 190 -15.11 23.15 -1.64
CA SER A 190 -14.80 22.92 -0.24
C SER A 190 -13.30 22.62 -0.05
N VAL A 191 -12.70 21.83 -0.93
CA VAL A 191 -11.27 21.55 -0.92
C VAL A 191 -10.46 22.82 -1.15
N LEU A 192 -10.87 23.64 -2.11
CA LEU A 192 -10.21 24.94 -2.40
C LEU A 192 -10.33 25.95 -1.24
N ALA A 193 -11.35 25.81 -0.41
CA ALA A 193 -11.53 26.65 0.79
C ALA A 193 -10.67 26.19 1.96
N SER A 194 -10.10 24.98 1.92
CA SER A 194 -9.27 24.45 2.99
C SER A 194 -7.90 25.15 3.06
N GLN A 195 -7.24 25.03 4.21
CA GLN A 195 -5.96 25.70 4.47
C GLN A 195 -4.89 25.30 3.45
N MET A 196 -4.16 26.28 2.88
CA MET A 196 -2.95 26.02 2.12
C MET A 196 -1.83 25.56 3.05
N LEU A 197 -1.30 24.37 2.81
CA LEU A 197 -0.18 23.81 3.59
C LEU A 197 1.16 24.04 2.90
N TRP A 198 1.28 23.58 1.65
CA TRP A 198 2.47 23.72 0.81
C TRP A 198 2.02 24.03 -0.61
N ASP A 199 2.07 25.28 -1.03
CA ASP A 199 1.60 25.67 -2.36
C ASP A 199 2.16 24.75 -3.48
N PRO A 200 1.28 24.05 -4.28
CA PRO A 200 -0.16 24.25 -4.40
C PRO A 200 -1.04 23.32 -3.54
N ILE A 201 -0.49 22.55 -2.62
CA ILE A 201 -1.20 21.52 -1.84
C ILE A 201 -1.94 22.13 -0.66
N ARG A 202 -3.23 21.84 -0.56
CA ARG A 202 -4.11 22.23 0.54
C ARG A 202 -4.34 21.08 1.53
N TYR A 203 -4.89 21.40 2.68
CA TYR A 203 -5.16 20.42 3.74
C TYR A 203 -6.01 19.25 3.25
N ASP A 204 -7.13 19.53 2.55
CA ASP A 204 -8.03 18.47 2.08
C ASP A 204 -7.50 17.70 0.85
N GLU A 205 -6.39 18.11 0.28
CA GLU A 205 -5.65 17.36 -0.74
C GLU A 205 -4.66 16.35 -0.15
N THR A 206 -4.51 16.34 1.19
CA THR A 206 -3.59 15.42 1.87
C THR A 206 -4.30 14.19 2.43
N CYS A 207 -3.60 13.06 2.52
CA CYS A 207 -4.07 11.89 3.25
C CYS A 207 -3.87 12.11 4.76
N PRO A 208 -4.76 11.58 5.62
CA PRO A 208 -4.54 11.54 7.04
C PRO A 208 -3.49 10.51 7.42
N SER A 209 -2.78 10.70 8.53
CA SER A 209 -2.10 9.59 9.19
C SER A 209 -3.14 8.63 9.74
N SER A 210 -2.95 7.33 9.52
CA SER A 210 -3.94 6.32 9.87
C SER A 210 -3.28 5.11 10.51
N ASP A 211 -3.96 4.58 11.52
CA ASP A 211 -3.70 3.23 12.01
C ASP A 211 -4.55 2.25 11.21
N GLY A 212 -3.96 1.16 10.76
CA GLY A 212 -4.68 0.14 10.01
C GLY A 212 -3.80 -1.04 9.62
N ALA A 213 -4.44 -2.12 9.21
CA ALA A 213 -3.80 -3.33 8.72
C ALA A 213 -4.61 -3.95 7.59
N CYS A 214 -3.90 -4.59 6.65
CA CYS A 214 -4.48 -5.44 5.61
C CYS A 214 -3.76 -6.79 5.57
N ALA A 215 -4.49 -7.86 5.32
CA ALA A 215 -3.97 -9.20 5.15
C ALA A 215 -4.50 -9.84 3.87
N LEU A 216 -3.67 -10.66 3.22
CA LEU A 216 -4.04 -11.46 2.06
C LEU A 216 -3.65 -12.92 2.29
N VAL A 217 -4.50 -13.84 1.83
CA VAL A 217 -4.14 -15.27 1.71
C VAL A 217 -3.82 -15.53 0.24
N ILE A 218 -2.56 -15.84 -0.06
CA ILE A 218 -2.06 -16.10 -1.42
C ILE A 218 -1.70 -17.58 -1.51
N VAL A 219 -2.25 -18.25 -2.52
CA VAL A 219 -2.14 -19.71 -2.63
C VAL A 219 -1.74 -20.17 -4.03
N SER A 220 -1.25 -21.40 -4.11
CA SER A 220 -0.96 -22.10 -5.37
C SER A 220 -2.22 -22.45 -6.15
N GLU A 221 -2.07 -22.70 -7.44
CA GLU A 221 -3.16 -23.04 -8.37
C GLU A 221 -4.04 -24.19 -7.88
N ASP A 222 -3.44 -25.26 -7.39
CA ASP A 222 -4.15 -26.44 -6.90
C ASP A 222 -4.98 -26.15 -5.64
N VAL A 223 -4.56 -25.25 -4.80
CA VAL A 223 -5.33 -24.77 -3.63
C VAL A 223 -6.41 -23.80 -4.09
N ALA A 224 -6.08 -22.86 -4.99
CA ALA A 224 -7.02 -21.87 -5.51
C ALA A 224 -8.21 -22.49 -6.26
N ALA A 225 -8.02 -23.66 -6.89
CA ALA A 225 -9.07 -24.39 -7.60
C ALA A 225 -10.27 -24.75 -6.71
N ALA A 226 -10.09 -24.84 -5.40
CA ALA A 226 -11.16 -25.09 -4.43
C ALA A 226 -11.85 -23.80 -3.94
N SER A 227 -11.32 -22.63 -4.25
CA SER A 227 -11.92 -21.35 -3.87
C SER A 227 -13.03 -20.94 -4.85
N PRO A 228 -14.15 -20.40 -4.37
CA PRO A 228 -15.24 -19.94 -5.24
C PRO A 228 -14.87 -18.74 -6.11
N ASN A 229 -13.99 -17.86 -5.63
CA ASN A 229 -13.64 -16.59 -6.29
C ASN A 229 -12.14 -16.28 -6.18
N PRO A 230 -11.25 -17.06 -6.81
CA PRO A 230 -9.82 -16.77 -6.77
C PRO A 230 -9.48 -15.57 -7.65
N ALA A 231 -8.77 -14.60 -7.10
CA ALA A 231 -8.20 -13.50 -7.88
C ALA A 231 -6.80 -13.87 -8.36
N TRP A 232 -6.66 -14.20 -9.64
CA TRP A 232 -5.43 -14.70 -10.23
C TRP A 232 -4.37 -13.59 -10.40
N ILE A 233 -3.12 -13.87 -10.01
CA ILE A 233 -1.99 -12.97 -10.12
C ILE A 233 -1.29 -13.21 -11.47
N HIS A 234 -1.62 -12.41 -12.47
CA HIS A 234 -1.06 -12.51 -13.83
C HIS A 234 0.37 -12.01 -13.94
N GLY A 235 0.78 -11.09 -13.09
CA GLY A 235 2.15 -10.59 -13.09
C GLY A 235 2.49 -9.75 -11.85
N THR A 236 3.77 -9.70 -11.54
CA THR A 236 4.30 -8.84 -10.47
C THR A 236 5.63 -8.27 -10.90
N VAL A 237 5.84 -6.97 -10.69
CA VAL A 237 7.07 -6.27 -11.07
C VAL A 237 7.45 -5.25 -9.99
N MET A 238 8.74 -5.18 -9.69
CA MET A 238 9.35 -4.08 -8.93
C MET A 238 10.43 -3.43 -9.75
N ARG A 239 10.53 -2.10 -9.68
CA ARG A 239 11.60 -1.30 -10.28
C ARG A 239 12.02 -0.20 -9.32
N SER A 240 13.30 0.09 -9.32
CA SER A 240 13.90 1.20 -8.58
C SER A 240 14.54 2.17 -9.56
N GLU A 241 14.65 3.42 -9.14
CA GLU A 241 15.40 4.45 -9.87
C GLU A 241 16.23 5.28 -8.89
N ALA A 242 17.12 6.14 -9.42
CA ALA A 242 17.96 6.99 -8.60
C ALA A 242 17.12 7.90 -7.68
N THR A 243 17.56 8.07 -6.45
CA THR A 243 16.87 8.88 -5.44
C THR A 243 17.25 10.36 -5.50
N THR A 244 18.39 10.71 -6.14
CA THR A 244 18.84 12.08 -6.25
C THR A 244 18.01 12.88 -7.24
N ALA A 245 17.51 14.01 -6.81
CA ALA A 245 16.56 14.83 -7.56
C ALA A 245 17.09 15.34 -8.92
N ALA A 246 18.41 15.47 -9.08
CA ALA A 246 19.01 16.00 -10.30
C ALA A 246 18.82 15.13 -11.54
N GLU A 247 18.69 13.83 -11.37
CA GLU A 247 18.59 12.86 -12.47
C GLU A 247 17.20 12.23 -12.59
N ARG A 248 16.29 12.55 -11.70
CA ARG A 248 14.97 11.92 -11.63
C ARG A 248 13.87 12.81 -12.19
N ASP A 249 13.11 12.31 -13.16
CA ASP A 249 11.85 12.95 -13.58
C ASP A 249 10.72 12.56 -12.63
N GLN A 250 10.41 13.44 -11.69
CA GLN A 250 9.38 13.23 -10.68
C GLN A 250 7.95 13.30 -11.24
N VAL A 251 7.76 13.90 -12.43
CA VAL A 251 6.44 14.00 -13.08
C VAL A 251 6.15 12.74 -13.90
N ASN A 252 7.20 12.11 -14.45
CA ASN A 252 7.09 10.91 -15.26
C ASN A 252 8.19 9.91 -14.86
N PRO A 253 8.07 9.28 -13.69
CA PRO A 253 9.12 8.43 -13.13
C PRO A 253 9.48 7.25 -14.04
N GLN A 254 10.78 7.06 -14.30
CA GLN A 254 11.26 5.98 -15.16
C GLN A 254 10.92 4.60 -14.58
N ALA A 255 11.04 4.43 -13.26
CA ALA A 255 10.72 3.17 -12.58
C ALA A 255 9.26 2.74 -12.82
N SER A 256 8.31 3.68 -12.79
CA SER A 256 6.89 3.41 -13.04
C SER A 256 6.66 2.96 -14.50
N ARG A 257 7.28 3.62 -15.47
CA ARG A 257 7.20 3.25 -16.89
C ARG A 257 7.77 1.87 -17.16
N ASP A 258 8.95 1.60 -16.62
CA ASP A 258 9.63 0.31 -16.81
C ASP A 258 8.88 -0.83 -16.12
N ALA A 259 8.29 -0.55 -14.94
CA ALA A 259 7.45 -1.52 -14.25
C ALA A 259 6.18 -1.81 -15.03
N ALA A 260 5.49 -0.79 -15.54
CA ALA A 260 4.30 -0.95 -16.36
C ALA A 260 4.58 -1.75 -17.64
N ALA A 261 5.61 -1.38 -18.41
CA ALA A 261 5.97 -2.08 -19.61
C ALA A 261 6.29 -3.57 -19.38
N ALA A 262 7.04 -3.87 -18.32
CA ALA A 262 7.37 -5.24 -17.96
C ALA A 262 6.14 -6.02 -17.46
N LEU A 263 5.22 -5.37 -16.73
CA LEU A 263 3.99 -6.00 -16.24
C LEU A 263 3.03 -6.31 -17.37
N TRP A 264 2.84 -5.39 -18.31
CA TRP A 264 1.99 -5.60 -19.50
C TRP A 264 2.49 -6.77 -20.32
N GLN A 265 3.81 -6.85 -20.54
CA GLN A 265 4.42 -7.99 -21.22
C GLN A 265 4.17 -9.32 -20.47
N GLN A 266 4.29 -9.34 -19.13
CA GLN A 266 4.03 -10.54 -18.32
C GLN A 266 2.57 -10.97 -18.39
N ALA A 267 1.65 -10.02 -18.34
CA ALA A 267 0.20 -10.25 -18.31
C ALA A 267 -0.41 -10.42 -19.72
N GLY A 268 0.37 -10.21 -20.78
CA GLY A 268 -0.13 -10.26 -22.15
C GLY A 268 -1.04 -9.09 -22.52
N ILE A 269 -0.93 -7.95 -21.80
CA ILE A 269 -1.76 -6.76 -22.02
C ILE A 269 -1.22 -5.98 -23.22
N THR A 270 -2.08 -5.73 -24.21
CA THR A 270 -1.75 -4.98 -25.43
C THR A 270 -2.36 -3.59 -25.44
N SER A 271 -3.52 -3.41 -24.81
CA SER A 271 -4.22 -2.13 -24.67
C SER A 271 -4.54 -1.85 -23.21
N PRO A 272 -3.64 -1.19 -22.47
CA PRO A 272 -3.88 -0.93 -21.03
C PRO A 272 -5.17 -0.17 -20.74
N ILE A 273 -5.57 0.75 -21.64
CA ILE A 273 -6.78 1.56 -21.49
C ILE A 273 -8.05 0.68 -21.52
N ASP A 274 -8.04 -0.37 -22.33
CA ASP A 274 -9.21 -1.24 -22.51
C ASP A 274 -9.21 -2.45 -21.58
N GLU A 275 -8.02 -2.91 -21.18
CA GLU A 275 -7.81 -4.18 -20.49
C GLU A 275 -7.54 -4.01 -18.99
N ILE A 276 -7.08 -2.83 -18.54
CA ILE A 276 -6.81 -2.57 -17.12
C ILE A 276 -7.94 -1.74 -16.53
N ARG A 277 -8.50 -2.24 -15.43
CA ARG A 277 -9.35 -1.46 -14.53
C ARG A 277 -8.63 -1.25 -13.23
N SER A 278 -8.50 0.00 -12.83
CA SER A 278 -8.03 0.40 -11.52
C SER A 278 -9.23 0.68 -10.62
N GLU A 279 -9.14 0.34 -9.34
CA GLU A 279 -10.18 0.71 -8.35
C GLU A 279 -10.40 2.22 -8.25
N GLU A 280 -9.44 3.01 -8.69
CA GLU A 280 -9.56 4.46 -8.77
C GLU A 280 -10.58 4.92 -9.84
N HIS A 281 -11.00 4.03 -10.72
CA HIS A 281 -11.96 4.30 -11.79
C HIS A 281 -13.33 3.64 -11.57
N THR A 282 -13.52 2.88 -10.51
CA THR A 282 -14.80 2.30 -10.09
C THR A 282 -15.35 3.06 -8.87
#